data_d484387fb550dd889f1e5e4bc8e61d9c
#
_entry.id   d484387fb550dd889f1e5e4bc8e61d9c
#
_cell.length_a   1.000
_cell.length_b   1.000
_cell.length_c   1.000
_cell.angle_alpha   90.00
_cell.angle_beta   90.00
_cell.angle_gamma   90.00
#
_symmetry.space_group_name_H-M   'P 1'
#
loop_
_entity.id
_entity.type
_entity.pdbx_description
1 polymer ?
#
loop_
_entity_poly.entity_id
_entity_poly.type
_entity_poly.pdbx_seq_one_letter_code
_entity_poly.pdbx_strand_id
1 'polypeptide(L)'
;MTSRDLGLEWVRQIPFGWSAEWVALHNLNDGILPPESGTWRNPYSDWIGAQMRGMVCGMLAPADPMEAARLAHIDAVISHARNGVYGEIYAAVLTALAFVQDNPRKLVVEAARYVPARSEYAAKLEFCLETLCAESDPAAAWKILDKHFERYNWIHAYPNIAADVLALWYGGGDFTETMALLAKAGYDVDCNGGLVGNVLGVMRPVPPASLNTRMRFVPAMKAVVSAVLAEAARRSTRRRDAP
;
A
#
# COMPACT_ATOMS: atom_id res chain seq x y z
N MET A 1 14.41 12.77 -6.97
CA MET A 1 13.47 11.92 -7.72
C MET A 1 12.11 12.60 -7.68
N THR A 2 11.48 12.78 -8.83
CA THR A 2 10.17 13.40 -9.00
C THR A 2 9.18 12.41 -9.61
N SER A 3 7.88 12.70 -9.57
CA SER A 3 6.86 11.87 -10.24
C SER A 3 7.12 11.78 -11.75
N ARG A 4 7.65 12.85 -12.36
CA ARG A 4 8.06 12.84 -13.77
C ARG A 4 9.18 11.83 -14.03
N ASP A 5 10.21 11.80 -13.18
CA ASP A 5 11.33 10.87 -13.35
C ASP A 5 10.84 9.42 -13.27
N LEU A 6 9.95 9.12 -12.29
CA LEU A 6 9.34 7.79 -12.15
C LEU A 6 8.41 7.46 -13.32
N GLY A 7 7.58 8.39 -13.78
CA GLY A 7 6.71 8.17 -14.93
C GLY A 7 7.49 7.82 -16.20
N LEU A 8 8.64 8.45 -16.42
CA LEU A 8 9.53 8.13 -17.54
C LEU A 8 10.16 6.72 -17.36
N GLU A 9 10.48 6.30 -16.13
CA GLU A 9 10.94 4.93 -15.88
C GLU A 9 9.82 3.90 -16.08
N TRP A 10 8.56 4.24 -15.75
CA TRP A 10 7.42 3.36 -16.04
C TRP A 10 7.32 3.04 -17.53
N VAL A 11 7.44 4.04 -18.42
CA VAL A 11 7.43 3.83 -19.87
C VAL A 11 8.56 2.89 -20.32
N ARG A 12 9.71 2.94 -19.64
CA ARG A 12 10.88 2.13 -20.00
C ARG A 12 10.84 0.70 -19.46
N GLN A 13 10.23 0.50 -18.27
CA GLN A 13 10.38 -0.71 -17.49
C GLN A 13 9.11 -1.53 -17.38
N ILE A 14 7.94 -0.91 -17.45
CA ILE A 14 6.65 -1.58 -17.24
C ILE A 14 6.03 -1.90 -18.59
N PRO A 15 5.95 -3.19 -18.96
CA PRO A 15 5.46 -3.58 -20.28
C PRO A 15 3.95 -3.45 -20.44
N PHE A 16 3.18 -3.57 -19.35
CA PHE A 16 1.73 -3.40 -19.33
C PHE A 16 1.24 -3.12 -17.90
N GLY A 17 0.04 -2.58 -17.77
CA GLY A 17 -0.65 -2.34 -16.50
C GLY A 17 -2.10 -2.78 -16.58
N TRP A 18 -2.81 -2.67 -15.46
CA TRP A 18 -4.25 -2.88 -15.35
C TRP A 18 -4.93 -1.63 -14.84
N SER A 19 -6.23 -1.48 -15.12
CA SER A 19 -7.05 -0.40 -14.55
C SER A 19 -6.37 0.98 -14.66
N ALA A 20 -6.12 1.63 -13.53
CA ALA A 20 -5.54 2.96 -13.44
C ALA A 20 -4.13 3.03 -14.04
N GLU A 21 -3.31 2.03 -13.78
CA GLU A 21 -1.94 1.91 -14.30
C GLU A 21 -1.92 1.71 -15.81
N TRP A 22 -2.87 0.97 -16.37
CA TRP A 22 -3.00 0.80 -17.81
C TRP A 22 -3.30 2.14 -18.49
N VAL A 23 -4.26 2.91 -17.97
CA VAL A 23 -4.59 4.24 -18.49
C VAL A 23 -3.39 5.18 -18.36
N ALA A 24 -2.73 5.17 -17.20
CA ALA A 24 -1.56 6.00 -16.96
C ALA A 24 -0.40 5.69 -17.92
N LEU A 25 -0.12 4.41 -18.19
CA LEU A 25 0.91 4.01 -19.15
C LEU A 25 0.59 4.50 -20.57
N HIS A 26 -0.67 4.46 -21.02
CA HIS A 26 -1.07 5.04 -22.29
C HIS A 26 -0.86 6.55 -22.30
N ASN A 27 -1.33 7.25 -21.24
CA ASN A 27 -1.14 8.69 -21.11
C ASN A 27 0.35 9.08 -21.14
N LEU A 28 1.21 8.35 -20.43
CA LEU A 28 2.65 8.59 -20.41
C LEU A 28 3.28 8.39 -21.80
N ASN A 29 2.88 7.33 -22.53
CA ASN A 29 3.35 7.08 -23.91
C ASN A 29 2.90 8.18 -24.89
N ASP A 30 1.73 8.79 -24.63
CA ASP A 30 1.22 9.95 -25.39
C ASP A 30 1.86 11.28 -24.95
N GLY A 31 2.81 11.24 -24.00
CA GLY A 31 3.52 12.41 -23.50
C GLY A 31 2.78 13.19 -22.40
N ILE A 32 1.67 12.65 -21.89
CA ILE A 32 0.94 13.23 -20.74
C ILE A 32 1.65 12.79 -19.46
N LEU A 33 2.30 13.74 -18.80
CA LEU A 33 3.14 13.50 -17.63
C LEU A 33 2.35 13.58 -16.31
N PRO A 34 2.90 13.04 -15.19
CA PRO A 34 2.28 13.21 -13.88
C PRO A 34 2.20 14.68 -13.46
N PRO A 35 1.14 15.09 -12.77
CA PRO A 35 0.01 14.28 -12.26
C PRO A 35 -1.12 14.03 -13.27
N GLU A 36 -1.07 14.65 -14.45
CA GLU A 36 -2.12 14.55 -15.47
C GLU A 36 -2.26 13.11 -15.99
N SER A 37 -1.17 12.33 -16.05
CA SER A 37 -1.20 10.92 -16.46
C SER A 37 -2.14 10.08 -15.58
N GLY A 38 -2.22 10.39 -14.30
CA GLY A 38 -3.10 9.70 -13.33
C GLY A 38 -4.57 10.14 -13.41
N THR A 39 -4.86 11.27 -14.06
CA THR A 39 -6.22 11.87 -14.10
C THR A 39 -6.86 11.84 -15.49
N TRP A 40 -6.07 12.00 -16.55
CA TRP A 40 -6.58 12.13 -17.90
C TRP A 40 -7.29 10.86 -18.37
N ARG A 41 -8.62 10.96 -18.54
CA ARG A 41 -9.48 9.84 -18.95
C ARG A 41 -9.30 8.58 -18.11
N ASN A 42 -8.96 8.73 -16.81
CA ASN A 42 -8.74 7.62 -15.90
C ASN A 42 -9.92 7.43 -14.94
N PRO A 43 -10.90 6.58 -15.28
CA PRO A 43 -12.05 6.31 -14.41
C PRO A 43 -11.68 5.46 -13.19
N TYR A 44 -10.48 4.92 -13.13
CA TYR A 44 -9.98 4.01 -12.10
C TYR A 44 -9.09 4.70 -11.06
N SER A 45 -9.01 6.03 -11.08
CA SER A 45 -8.07 6.81 -10.27
C SER A 45 -8.25 6.69 -8.75
N ASP A 46 -9.37 6.14 -8.27
CA ASP A 46 -9.65 5.85 -6.86
C ASP A 46 -9.63 4.33 -6.55
N TRP A 47 -9.13 3.49 -7.47
CA TRP A 47 -9.01 2.05 -7.25
C TRP A 47 -7.76 1.70 -6.44
N ILE A 48 -7.65 0.42 -6.02
CA ILE A 48 -6.65 -0.04 -5.04
C ILE A 48 -5.18 0.02 -5.54
N GLY A 49 -4.95 0.15 -6.84
CA GLY A 49 -3.62 -0.03 -7.44
C GLY A 49 -2.49 0.76 -6.76
N ALA A 50 -2.72 2.02 -6.39
CA ALA A 50 -1.76 2.80 -5.62
C ALA A 50 -1.65 2.30 -4.16
N GLN A 51 -2.79 2.08 -3.48
CA GLN A 51 -2.84 1.62 -2.09
C GLN A 51 -2.07 0.31 -1.89
N MET A 52 -2.24 -0.68 -2.78
CA MET A 52 -1.61 -1.99 -2.64
C MET A 52 -0.08 -1.96 -2.74
N ARG A 53 0.52 -0.94 -3.40
CA ARG A 53 1.98 -0.83 -3.58
C ARG A 53 2.65 0.17 -2.63
N GLY A 54 1.89 0.98 -1.91
CA GLY A 54 2.40 2.01 -1.01
C GLY A 54 3.34 1.50 0.09
N MET A 55 3.22 0.23 0.47
CA MET A 55 4.12 -0.40 1.44
C MET A 55 5.62 -0.26 1.07
N VAL A 56 5.96 -0.24 -0.21
CA VAL A 56 7.35 -0.06 -0.67
C VAL A 56 7.89 1.29 -0.22
N CYS A 57 7.07 2.35 -0.31
CA CYS A 57 7.45 3.69 0.15
C CYS A 57 7.69 3.72 1.66
N GLY A 58 6.88 2.99 2.44
CA GLY A 58 7.07 2.83 3.88
C GLY A 58 8.35 2.08 4.25
N MET A 59 8.69 1.04 3.49
CA MET A 59 9.95 0.31 3.68
C MET A 59 11.20 1.14 3.34
N LEU A 60 11.08 2.09 2.41
CA LEU A 60 12.16 3.01 2.05
C LEU A 60 12.36 4.14 3.08
N ALA A 61 11.38 4.36 3.96
CA ALA A 61 11.38 5.38 4.99
C ALA A 61 10.99 4.80 6.37
N PRO A 62 11.76 3.84 6.92
CA PRO A 62 11.45 3.17 8.18
C PRO A 62 11.40 4.20 9.32
N ALA A 63 10.32 4.16 10.11
CA ALA A 63 10.04 5.07 11.23
C ALA A 63 9.93 6.57 10.85
N ASP A 64 9.89 6.89 9.56
CA ASP A 64 9.68 8.26 9.06
C ASP A 64 8.38 8.35 8.22
N PRO A 65 7.23 8.53 8.89
CA PRO A 65 5.93 8.57 8.20
C PRO A 65 5.77 9.77 7.27
N MET A 66 6.46 10.89 7.51
CA MET A 66 6.40 12.05 6.62
C MET A 66 7.12 11.79 5.31
N GLU A 67 8.31 11.19 5.38
CA GLU A 67 9.06 10.81 4.17
C GLU A 67 8.34 9.68 3.42
N ALA A 68 7.77 8.69 4.12
CA ALA A 68 6.94 7.65 3.52
C ALA A 68 5.75 8.25 2.75
N ALA A 69 5.02 9.19 3.36
CA ALA A 69 3.91 9.89 2.73
C ALA A 69 4.35 10.69 1.50
N ARG A 70 5.51 11.36 1.57
CA ARG A 70 6.08 12.12 0.46
C ARG A 70 6.45 11.21 -0.72
N LEU A 71 7.09 10.08 -0.44
CA LEU A 71 7.45 9.08 -1.46
C LEU A 71 6.20 8.48 -2.11
N ALA A 72 5.21 8.10 -1.31
CA ALA A 72 3.93 7.59 -1.78
C ALA A 72 3.21 8.60 -2.67
N HIS A 73 3.18 9.89 -2.30
CA HIS A 73 2.59 10.91 -3.15
C HIS A 73 3.28 11.00 -4.52
N ILE A 74 4.62 10.95 -4.54
CA ILE A 74 5.41 11.00 -5.78
C ILE A 74 5.08 9.82 -6.71
N ASP A 75 4.90 8.63 -6.16
CA ASP A 75 4.55 7.43 -6.93
C ASP A 75 3.06 7.43 -7.34
N ALA A 76 2.18 7.67 -6.39
CA ALA A 76 0.74 7.55 -6.60
C ALA A 76 0.21 8.45 -7.73
N VAL A 77 0.66 9.70 -7.82
CA VAL A 77 0.16 10.68 -8.81
C VAL A 77 0.52 10.30 -10.26
N ILE A 78 1.33 9.28 -10.48
CA ILE A 78 1.61 8.76 -11.82
C ILE A 78 0.36 8.14 -12.42
N SER A 79 -0.41 7.41 -11.62
CA SER A 79 -1.54 6.58 -12.07
C SER A 79 -2.86 6.85 -11.36
N HIS A 80 -2.84 7.51 -10.22
CA HIS A 80 -4.02 7.76 -9.38
C HIS A 80 -4.20 9.24 -9.07
N ALA A 81 -5.36 9.57 -8.50
CA ALA A 81 -5.67 10.93 -8.09
C ALA A 81 -6.45 10.93 -6.76
N ARG A 82 -6.48 12.08 -6.10
CA ARG A 82 -7.33 12.30 -4.92
C ARG A 82 -7.28 11.14 -3.92
N ASN A 83 -8.39 10.40 -3.76
CA ASN A 83 -8.54 9.35 -2.76
C ASN A 83 -7.66 8.11 -3.05
N GLY A 84 -7.38 7.81 -4.32
CA GLY A 84 -6.41 6.77 -4.68
C GLY A 84 -4.99 7.11 -4.21
N VAL A 85 -4.58 8.38 -4.33
CA VAL A 85 -3.30 8.88 -3.79
C VAL A 85 -3.29 8.78 -2.25
N TYR A 86 -4.39 9.12 -1.59
CA TYR A 86 -4.47 9.04 -0.12
C TYR A 86 -4.42 7.61 0.39
N GLY A 87 -4.93 6.65 -0.39
CA GLY A 87 -4.79 5.22 -0.11
C GLY A 87 -3.33 4.77 -0.07
N GLU A 88 -2.53 5.20 -1.05
CA GLU A 88 -1.10 4.90 -1.05
C GLU A 88 -0.36 5.56 0.11
N ILE A 89 -0.65 6.82 0.40
CA ILE A 89 -0.08 7.52 1.55
C ILE A 89 -0.38 6.76 2.84
N TYR A 90 -1.63 6.34 3.05
CA TYR A 90 -2.00 5.58 4.23
C TYR A 90 -1.24 4.26 4.35
N ALA A 91 -1.15 3.49 3.27
CA ALA A 91 -0.42 2.21 3.22
C ALA A 91 1.10 2.38 3.48
N ALA A 92 1.70 3.43 2.91
CA ALA A 92 3.09 3.76 3.14
C ALA A 92 3.36 4.13 4.60
N VAL A 93 2.51 4.98 5.17
CA VAL A 93 2.64 5.40 6.57
C VAL A 93 2.41 4.25 7.54
N LEU A 94 1.41 3.37 7.29
CA LEU A 94 1.22 2.13 8.05
C LEU A 94 2.52 1.33 8.11
N THR A 95 3.13 1.11 6.94
CA THR A 95 4.37 0.31 6.86
C THR A 95 5.55 1.01 7.54
N ALA A 96 5.70 2.32 7.38
CA ALA A 96 6.78 3.08 8.02
C ALA A 96 6.67 3.06 9.56
N LEU A 97 5.45 3.26 10.09
CA LEU A 97 5.20 3.22 11.54
C LEU A 97 5.32 1.81 12.12
N ALA A 98 5.07 0.76 11.33
CA ALA A 98 5.20 -0.63 11.77
C ALA A 98 6.63 -1.00 12.24
N PHE A 99 7.65 -0.25 11.86
CA PHE A 99 9.02 -0.42 12.37
C PHE A 99 9.18 -0.04 13.86
N VAL A 100 8.29 0.79 14.39
CA VAL A 100 8.38 1.36 15.75
C VAL A 100 7.11 1.21 16.58
N GLN A 101 6.02 0.72 16.00
CA GLN A 101 4.75 0.49 16.67
C GLN A 101 4.40 -0.99 16.64
N ASP A 102 4.28 -1.63 17.81
CA ASP A 102 4.00 -3.06 17.97
C ASP A 102 2.51 -3.39 18.21
N ASN A 103 1.67 -2.36 18.35
CA ASN A 103 0.22 -2.50 18.56
C ASN A 103 -0.54 -2.15 17.27
N PRO A 104 -1.18 -3.14 16.58
CA PRO A 104 -1.87 -2.89 15.32
C PRO A 104 -3.02 -1.88 15.42
N ARG A 105 -3.75 -1.85 16.54
CA ARG A 105 -4.85 -0.88 16.75
C ARG A 105 -4.33 0.54 16.83
N LYS A 106 -3.23 0.76 17.56
CA LYS A 106 -2.58 2.08 17.62
C LYS A 106 -2.02 2.45 16.26
N LEU A 107 -1.42 1.50 15.55
CA LEU A 107 -0.83 1.68 14.24
C LEU A 107 -1.85 2.23 13.24
N VAL A 108 -3.02 1.59 13.08
CA VAL A 108 -4.05 2.02 12.13
C VAL A 108 -4.63 3.40 12.46
N VAL A 109 -4.78 3.73 13.75
CA VAL A 109 -5.25 5.05 14.21
C VAL A 109 -4.20 6.13 13.97
N GLU A 110 -2.94 5.84 14.26
CA GLU A 110 -1.85 6.80 14.09
C GLU A 110 -1.61 7.12 12.61
N ALA A 111 -1.59 6.11 11.74
CA ALA A 111 -1.43 6.29 10.30
C ALA A 111 -2.53 7.16 9.68
N ALA A 112 -3.76 7.09 10.19
CA ALA A 112 -4.88 7.90 9.70
C ALA A 112 -4.63 9.42 9.80
N ARG A 113 -3.79 9.86 10.72
CA ARG A 113 -3.46 11.29 10.92
C ARG A 113 -2.68 11.91 9.77
N TYR A 114 -2.09 11.09 8.90
CA TYR A 114 -1.31 11.53 7.74
C TYR A 114 -2.16 11.63 6.46
N VAL A 115 -3.41 11.19 6.51
CA VAL A 115 -4.37 11.37 5.43
C VAL A 115 -5.00 12.77 5.58
N PRO A 116 -5.18 13.53 4.47
CA PRO A 116 -5.80 14.85 4.55
C PRO A 116 -7.19 14.81 5.18
N ALA A 117 -7.36 15.47 6.32
CA ALA A 117 -8.54 15.35 7.19
C ALA A 117 -9.88 15.71 6.51
N ARG A 118 -9.84 16.53 5.44
CA ARG A 118 -11.05 16.93 4.68
C ARG A 118 -11.29 16.08 3.44
N SER A 119 -10.56 14.98 3.28
CA SER A 119 -10.75 14.06 2.16
C SER A 119 -11.88 13.07 2.41
N GLU A 120 -12.47 12.54 1.32
CA GLU A 120 -13.44 11.46 1.44
C GLU A 120 -12.78 10.18 1.99
N TYR A 121 -11.51 9.92 1.63
CA TYR A 121 -10.76 8.79 2.17
C TYR A 121 -10.65 8.84 3.70
N ALA A 122 -10.33 10.02 4.27
CA ALA A 122 -10.29 10.21 5.72
C ALA A 122 -11.65 9.93 6.37
N ALA A 123 -12.74 10.44 5.80
CA ALA A 123 -14.09 10.20 6.31
C ALA A 123 -14.47 8.71 6.26
N LYS A 124 -14.07 7.98 5.21
CA LYS A 124 -14.30 6.52 5.12
C LYS A 124 -13.46 5.74 6.15
N LEU A 125 -12.22 6.14 6.33
CA LEU A 125 -11.34 5.53 7.32
C LEU A 125 -11.84 5.81 8.76
N GLU A 126 -12.31 7.03 9.05
CA GLU A 126 -12.92 7.40 10.33
C GLU A 126 -14.14 6.52 10.62
N PHE A 127 -15.05 6.36 9.66
CA PHE A 127 -16.20 5.45 9.80
C PHE A 127 -15.77 4.00 10.11
N CYS A 128 -14.70 3.50 9.46
CA CYS A 128 -14.15 2.19 9.79
C CYS A 128 -13.68 2.14 11.24
N LEU A 129 -12.86 3.10 11.68
CA LEU A 129 -12.30 3.12 13.02
C LEU A 129 -13.37 3.27 14.11
N GLU A 130 -14.39 4.10 13.89
CA GLU A 130 -15.54 4.22 14.80
C GLU A 130 -16.30 2.89 14.93
N THR A 131 -16.57 2.22 13.82
CA THR A 131 -17.21 0.89 13.81
C THR A 131 -16.39 -0.13 14.60
N LEU A 132 -15.07 -0.18 14.37
CA LEU A 132 -14.16 -1.11 15.04
C LEU A 132 -14.00 -0.81 16.54
N CYS A 133 -14.13 0.45 16.94
CA CYS A 133 -14.13 0.85 18.36
C CYS A 133 -15.44 0.46 19.08
N ALA A 134 -16.57 0.56 18.37
CA ALA A 134 -17.91 0.31 18.94
C ALA A 134 -18.27 -1.18 19.00
N GLU A 135 -17.76 -1.98 18.09
CA GLU A 135 -18.09 -3.39 17.94
C GLU A 135 -16.95 -4.27 18.46
N SER A 136 -17.26 -5.34 19.18
CA SER A 136 -16.28 -6.30 19.70
C SER A 136 -16.17 -7.58 18.89
N ASP A 137 -17.23 -7.91 18.11
CA ASP A 137 -17.26 -9.07 17.23
C ASP A 137 -16.80 -8.71 15.82
N PRO A 138 -15.71 -9.32 15.32
CA PRO A 138 -15.21 -9.05 13.97
C PRO A 138 -16.25 -9.30 12.85
N ALA A 139 -17.10 -10.32 13.03
CA ALA A 139 -18.11 -10.66 12.02
C ALA A 139 -19.25 -9.62 11.98
N ALA A 140 -19.68 -9.12 13.14
CA ALA A 140 -20.64 -8.04 13.23
C ALA A 140 -20.08 -6.73 12.68
N ALA A 141 -18.84 -6.38 13.05
CA ALA A 141 -18.14 -5.23 12.49
C ALA A 141 -18.04 -5.29 10.97
N TRP A 142 -17.62 -6.45 10.43
CA TRP A 142 -17.52 -6.63 8.98
C TRP A 142 -18.86 -6.45 8.28
N LYS A 143 -19.93 -6.98 8.82
CA LYS A 143 -21.26 -6.83 8.25
C LYS A 143 -21.70 -5.35 8.13
N ILE A 144 -21.31 -4.51 9.08
CA ILE A 144 -21.59 -3.07 9.05
C ILE A 144 -20.75 -2.40 7.96
N LEU A 145 -19.44 -2.70 7.91
CA LEU A 145 -18.52 -2.14 6.94
C LEU A 145 -18.87 -2.56 5.51
N ASP A 146 -19.08 -3.85 5.28
CA ASP A 146 -19.44 -4.40 3.97
C ASP A 146 -20.72 -3.75 3.42
N LYS A 147 -21.76 -3.63 4.27
CA LYS A 147 -23.00 -2.92 3.91
C LYS A 147 -22.79 -1.45 3.56
N HIS A 148 -21.87 -0.75 4.24
CA HIS A 148 -21.55 0.65 3.95
C HIS A 148 -20.84 0.82 2.62
N PHE A 149 -19.98 -0.14 2.24
CA PHE A 149 -19.15 -0.09 1.05
C PHE A 149 -19.72 -0.88 -0.15
N GLU A 150 -20.81 -1.61 -0.04
CA GLU A 150 -21.39 -2.47 -1.10
C GLU A 150 -21.65 -1.77 -2.44
N ARG A 151 -21.80 -0.43 -2.42
CA ARG A 151 -22.01 0.39 -3.62
C ARG A 151 -20.74 0.62 -4.45
N TYR A 152 -19.56 0.37 -3.90
CA TYR A 152 -18.30 0.53 -4.59
C TYR A 152 -17.91 -0.76 -5.31
N ASN A 153 -17.11 -0.62 -6.37
CA ASN A 153 -16.52 -1.78 -7.04
C ASN A 153 -15.59 -2.52 -6.06
N TRP A 154 -15.51 -3.85 -6.18
CA TRP A 154 -14.70 -4.69 -5.30
C TRP A 154 -13.18 -4.36 -5.29
N ILE A 155 -12.68 -3.69 -6.34
CA ILE A 155 -11.29 -3.21 -6.42
C ILE A 155 -11.14 -1.72 -6.08
N HIS A 156 -12.18 -1.07 -5.57
CA HIS A 156 -12.07 0.31 -5.10
C HIS A 156 -11.27 0.38 -3.79
N ALA A 157 -10.50 1.47 -3.59
CA ALA A 157 -9.65 1.63 -2.40
C ALA A 157 -10.42 1.53 -1.06
N TYR A 158 -11.66 2.03 -1.00
CA TYR A 158 -12.42 2.11 0.26
C TYR A 158 -12.84 0.76 0.86
N PRO A 159 -13.50 -0.18 0.13
CA PRO A 159 -13.82 -1.46 0.72
C PRO A 159 -12.57 -2.26 1.09
N ASN A 160 -11.50 -2.09 0.34
CA ASN A 160 -10.26 -2.80 0.58
C ASN A 160 -9.54 -2.30 1.83
N ILE A 161 -9.43 -0.97 2.04
CA ILE A 161 -8.86 -0.48 3.30
C ILE A 161 -9.73 -0.83 4.51
N ALA A 162 -11.06 -0.94 4.35
CA ALA A 162 -11.93 -1.39 5.43
C ALA A 162 -11.61 -2.85 5.84
N ALA A 163 -11.34 -3.73 4.87
CA ALA A 163 -10.89 -5.09 5.13
C ALA A 163 -9.52 -5.12 5.83
N ASP A 164 -8.57 -4.30 5.36
CA ASP A 164 -7.21 -4.20 5.93
C ASP A 164 -7.23 -3.75 7.39
N VAL A 165 -7.94 -2.66 7.69
CA VAL A 165 -7.99 -2.12 9.05
C VAL A 165 -8.76 -3.04 10.00
N LEU A 166 -9.82 -3.71 9.53
CA LEU A 166 -10.54 -4.72 10.30
C LEU A 166 -9.62 -5.89 10.68
N ALA A 167 -8.89 -6.43 9.70
CA ALA A 167 -8.00 -7.56 9.92
C ALA A 167 -6.86 -7.21 10.89
N LEU A 168 -6.22 -6.05 10.72
CA LEU A 168 -5.19 -5.56 11.65
C LEU A 168 -5.75 -5.31 13.06
N TRP A 169 -6.98 -4.77 13.16
CA TRP A 169 -7.60 -4.44 14.45
C TRP A 169 -7.90 -5.65 15.30
N TYR A 170 -8.53 -6.67 14.72
CA TYR A 170 -8.98 -7.86 15.48
C TYR A 170 -7.94 -8.98 15.49
N GLY A 171 -7.06 -9.06 14.51
CA GLY A 171 -5.99 -10.06 14.46
C GLY A 171 -4.91 -9.85 15.53
N GLY A 172 -4.85 -8.66 16.16
CA GLY A 172 -3.98 -8.39 17.31
C GLY A 172 -2.48 -8.60 17.07
N GLY A 173 -2.06 -8.63 15.82
CA GLY A 173 -0.69 -8.89 15.40
C GLY A 173 -0.35 -10.39 15.26
N ASP A 174 -1.31 -11.31 15.44
CA ASP A 174 -1.15 -12.69 15.01
C ASP A 174 -1.33 -12.78 13.49
N PHE A 175 -0.35 -13.34 12.80
CA PHE A 175 -0.35 -13.42 11.34
C PHE A 175 -1.48 -14.29 10.81
N THR A 176 -1.68 -15.46 11.40
CA THR A 176 -2.66 -16.44 10.92
C THR A 176 -4.09 -15.93 11.14
N GLU A 177 -4.37 -15.39 12.31
CA GLU A 177 -5.69 -14.81 12.63
C GLU A 177 -5.98 -13.59 11.76
N THR A 178 -5.00 -12.72 11.56
CA THR A 178 -5.15 -11.53 10.70
C THR A 178 -5.45 -11.93 9.26
N MET A 179 -4.70 -12.88 8.69
CA MET A 179 -4.94 -13.37 7.33
C MET A 179 -6.26 -14.11 7.19
N ALA A 180 -6.70 -14.85 8.22
CA ALA A 180 -7.99 -15.52 8.23
C ALA A 180 -9.16 -14.52 8.22
N LEU A 181 -9.05 -13.44 8.98
CA LEU A 181 -10.04 -12.35 8.97
C LEU A 181 -10.09 -11.67 7.61
N LEU A 182 -8.93 -11.35 7.03
CA LEU A 182 -8.82 -10.73 5.72
C LEU A 182 -9.43 -11.59 4.62
N ALA A 183 -9.13 -12.90 4.62
CA ALA A 183 -9.69 -13.84 3.67
C ALA A 183 -11.22 -13.97 3.77
N LYS A 184 -11.78 -13.88 5.00
CA LYS A 184 -13.23 -13.87 5.23
C LYS A 184 -13.89 -12.57 4.77
N ALA A 185 -13.20 -11.44 4.86
CA ALA A 185 -13.68 -10.16 4.39
C ALA A 185 -13.86 -10.15 2.86
N GLY A 186 -13.00 -10.84 2.13
CA GLY A 186 -13.10 -10.91 0.66
C GLY A 186 -12.50 -9.68 -0.03
N TYR A 187 -13.14 -9.20 -1.09
CA TYR A 187 -12.67 -8.13 -1.97
C TYR A 187 -11.35 -8.49 -2.68
N ASP A 188 -10.39 -7.60 -2.76
CA ASP A 188 -9.09 -7.82 -3.42
C ASP A 188 -8.09 -8.48 -2.44
N VAL A 189 -8.32 -9.75 -2.13
CA VAL A 189 -7.66 -10.48 -1.03
C VAL A 189 -6.14 -10.59 -1.22
N ASP A 190 -5.65 -10.73 -2.45
CA ASP A 190 -4.22 -10.84 -2.73
C ASP A 190 -3.49 -9.50 -2.55
N CYS A 191 -4.08 -8.39 -3.02
CA CYS A 191 -3.53 -7.06 -2.79
C CYS A 191 -3.55 -6.69 -1.30
N ASN A 192 -4.68 -6.91 -0.63
CA ASN A 192 -4.86 -6.69 0.80
C ASN A 192 -3.91 -7.58 1.62
N GLY A 193 -3.81 -8.88 1.26
CA GLY A 193 -2.88 -9.82 1.88
C GLY A 193 -1.42 -9.41 1.73
N GLY A 194 -1.06 -8.83 0.58
CA GLY A 194 0.25 -8.24 0.32
C GLY A 194 0.53 -7.08 1.28
N LEU A 195 -0.37 -6.11 1.39
CA LEU A 195 -0.21 -4.95 2.28
C LEU A 195 -0.15 -5.37 3.75
N VAL A 196 -1.17 -6.06 4.24
CA VAL A 196 -1.29 -6.47 5.65
C VAL A 196 -0.15 -7.40 6.05
N GLY A 197 0.23 -8.35 5.17
CA GLY A 197 1.36 -9.25 5.40
C GLY A 197 2.70 -8.53 5.53
N ASN A 198 2.92 -7.48 4.73
CA ASN A 198 4.11 -6.65 4.86
C ASN A 198 4.12 -5.85 6.17
N VAL A 199 3.00 -5.25 6.57
CA VAL A 199 2.88 -4.53 7.84
C VAL A 199 3.20 -5.45 9.02
N LEU A 200 2.59 -6.64 9.07
CA LEU A 200 2.86 -7.62 10.13
C LEU A 200 4.29 -8.15 10.11
N GLY A 201 4.85 -8.37 8.91
CA GLY A 201 6.24 -8.83 8.75
C GLY A 201 7.26 -7.80 9.23
N VAL A 202 6.96 -6.51 9.09
CA VAL A 202 7.78 -5.41 9.64
C VAL A 202 7.63 -5.34 11.16
N MET A 203 6.41 -5.39 11.67
CA MET A 203 6.13 -5.33 13.12
C MET A 203 6.76 -6.50 13.89
N ARG A 204 6.75 -7.69 13.31
CA ARG A 204 7.22 -8.92 13.94
C ARG A 204 8.03 -9.73 12.95
N PRO A 205 9.27 -9.37 12.69
CA PRO A 205 10.11 -10.06 11.73
C PRO A 205 10.29 -11.53 12.13
N VAL A 206 9.89 -12.43 11.23
CA VAL A 206 10.07 -13.87 11.42
C VAL A 206 11.54 -14.21 11.15
N PRO A 207 12.22 -14.96 12.05
CA PRO A 207 13.61 -15.36 11.82
C PRO A 207 13.78 -16.09 10.47
N PRO A 208 14.84 -15.81 9.70
CA PRO A 208 15.07 -16.41 8.38
C PRO A 208 15.04 -17.96 8.37
N ALA A 209 15.40 -18.61 9.48
CA ALA A 209 15.39 -20.06 9.62
C ALA A 209 14.00 -20.67 9.54
N SER A 210 12.94 -19.95 9.97
CA SER A 210 11.56 -20.45 9.92
C SER A 210 10.90 -20.29 8.56
N LEU A 211 11.40 -19.37 7.72
CA LEU A 211 10.95 -19.15 6.35
C LEU A 211 11.50 -20.19 5.37
N ASN A 212 12.63 -20.83 5.70
CA ASN A 212 13.34 -21.75 4.80
C ASN A 212 12.63 -23.10 4.56
N THR A 213 11.63 -23.44 5.36
CA THR A 213 11.01 -24.79 5.31
C THR A 213 9.74 -24.86 4.46
N ARG A 214 9.16 -23.75 4.03
CA ARG A 214 7.83 -23.76 3.36
C ARG A 214 7.72 -23.02 2.03
N MET A 215 8.69 -22.20 1.60
CA MET A 215 8.58 -21.43 0.36
C MET A 215 9.61 -21.84 -0.68
N ARG A 216 9.18 -22.50 -1.75
CA ARG A 216 9.99 -22.77 -2.97
C ARG A 216 10.35 -21.50 -3.77
N PHE A 217 9.80 -20.33 -3.39
CA PHE A 217 10.07 -19.04 -4.05
C PHE A 217 11.32 -18.31 -3.52
N VAL A 218 11.89 -18.74 -2.41
CA VAL A 218 13.03 -18.08 -1.75
C VAL A 218 14.28 -17.93 -2.64
N PRO A 219 14.67 -18.90 -3.51
CA PRO A 219 15.83 -18.72 -4.38
C PRO A 219 15.66 -17.61 -5.41
N ALA A 220 14.49 -17.50 -6.04
CA ALA A 220 14.20 -16.46 -7.02
C ALA A 220 14.14 -15.07 -6.38
N MET A 221 13.50 -14.93 -5.22
CA MET A 221 13.50 -13.67 -4.46
C MET A 221 14.90 -13.26 -3.99
N LYS A 222 15.70 -14.20 -3.49
CA LYS A 222 17.11 -13.92 -3.12
C LYS A 222 17.92 -13.41 -4.31
N ALA A 223 17.73 -14.00 -5.50
CA ALA A 223 18.40 -13.56 -6.71
C ALA A 223 17.99 -12.13 -7.10
N VAL A 224 16.68 -11.81 -7.07
CA VAL A 224 16.17 -10.48 -7.37
C VAL A 224 16.69 -9.45 -6.36
N VAL A 225 16.56 -9.71 -5.05
CA VAL A 225 17.04 -8.82 -3.99
C VAL A 225 18.56 -8.61 -4.11
N SER A 226 19.34 -9.67 -4.35
CA SER A 226 20.78 -9.56 -4.54
C SER A 226 21.15 -8.73 -5.77
N ALA A 227 20.41 -8.87 -6.88
CA ALA A 227 20.62 -8.08 -8.09
C ALA A 227 20.29 -6.59 -7.84
N VAL A 228 19.18 -6.28 -7.16
CA VAL A 228 18.78 -4.92 -6.81
C VAL A 228 19.82 -4.26 -5.88
N LEU A 229 20.27 -4.97 -4.84
CA LEU A 229 21.30 -4.46 -3.91
C LEU A 229 22.65 -4.24 -4.62
N ALA A 230 23.05 -5.14 -5.52
CA ALA A 230 24.28 -5.00 -6.30
C ALA A 230 24.21 -3.80 -7.26
N GLU A 231 23.04 -3.55 -7.87
CA GLU A 231 22.84 -2.37 -8.71
C GLU A 231 22.82 -1.07 -7.92
N ALA A 232 22.16 -1.05 -6.76
CA ALA A 232 22.18 0.10 -5.85
C ALA A 232 23.59 0.44 -5.39
N ALA A 233 24.41 -0.57 -5.06
CA ALA A 233 25.81 -0.37 -4.69
C ALA A 233 26.66 0.19 -5.85
N ARG A 234 26.46 -0.31 -7.08
CA ARG A 234 27.14 0.23 -8.29
C ARG A 234 26.77 1.69 -8.57
N ARG A 235 25.51 2.07 -8.35
CA ARG A 235 25.06 3.47 -8.54
C ARG A 235 25.64 4.40 -7.47
N SER A 236 25.78 3.91 -6.23
CA SER A 236 26.38 4.67 -5.13
C SER A 236 27.86 4.96 -5.36
N THR A 237 28.64 3.99 -5.87
CA THR A 237 30.06 4.20 -6.22
C THR A 237 30.20 5.17 -7.39
N ARG A 238 29.40 5.05 -8.46
CA ARG A 238 29.44 5.99 -9.60
C ARG A 238 29.12 7.44 -9.22
N ARG A 239 28.32 7.68 -8.17
CA ARG A 239 28.04 9.04 -7.66
C ARG A 239 29.18 9.63 -6.85
N ARG A 240 30.05 8.81 -6.27
CA ARG A 240 31.24 9.28 -5.52
C ARG A 240 32.41 9.59 -6.44
N ASP A 241 32.44 8.99 -7.63
CA ASP A 241 33.52 9.13 -8.59
C ASP A 241 33.19 10.10 -9.75
N ALA A 242 32.05 10.79 -9.67
CA ALA A 242 31.69 11.85 -10.61
C ALA A 242 32.37 13.17 -10.19
N PRO A 243 33.10 13.83 -11.11
CA PRO A 243 33.84 15.07 -10.83
C PRO A 243 32.94 16.24 -10.45
#